data_9873c5307f879979c8f0d6e9fab3ea3d
#
_entry.id   9873c5307f879979c8f0d6e9fab3ea3d
#
_cell.length_a   1.000
_cell.length_b   1.000
_cell.length_c   1.000
_cell.angle_alpha   90.00
_cell.angle_beta   90.00
_cell.angle_gamma   90.00
#
_symmetry.space_group_name_H-M   'P 1'
#
loop_
_entity.id
_entity.type
_entity.pdbx_description
1 polymer ?
#
loop_
_entity_poly.entity_id
_entity_poly.type
_entity_poly.pdbx_seq_one_letter_code
_entity_poly.pdbx_strand_id
1 'polypeptide(L)'
;MGLLQEKLAKYDLPQKFMAQGVYPYFREIEGKQGTEVEMGGHEVLMFGSNAYTGLTGDERVIEAGIKAMHKYGSGCAGSRFLNGTLDLHVQLEKELAAFVGKDEALCFSTGFTVNSGVIPALTDRNDYIICDDRDHASIVDGRRLSFSQQLKYKHNDMADLEKQLQKCNPDSVKLIIVDGVFSMEGDLANLPEIVRLKHKYNATIMVDEAHGLGVFGKQGRGVCDHFGLTHEVDLIMGTFSKSLASIGGFIAADSSIINWLRHNARTYIFSASNTPAATASALEALHIIQDEPERLEALWEATNYALKRFREAGFEIGATESPIIPLYVRDTEKTFMVTKLAFDEGVFINPVIPPACAPQDTLVRVALMATHTKDQIDRAVEKLVKAFKAFDLL
;
A
#
# COMPACT_ATOMS: atom_id res chain seq x y z
N MET A 1 -25.39 21.67 24.00
CA MET A 1 -24.31 21.13 23.12
C MET A 1 -24.47 21.78 21.76
N GLY A 2 -23.38 22.08 21.03
CA GLY A 2 -23.51 22.61 19.68
C GLY A 2 -23.89 21.50 18.68
N LEU A 3 -24.41 21.88 17.50
CA LEU A 3 -24.87 20.94 16.47
C LEU A 3 -23.79 19.92 16.03
N LEU A 4 -22.52 20.30 16.04
CA LEU A 4 -21.41 19.38 15.75
C LEU A 4 -21.33 18.27 16.81
N GLN A 5 -21.36 18.62 18.10
CA GLN A 5 -21.30 17.66 19.19
C GLN A 5 -22.53 16.72 19.19
N GLU A 6 -23.71 17.25 18.86
CA GLU A 6 -24.93 16.44 18.72
C GLU A 6 -24.82 15.45 17.56
N LYS A 7 -24.20 15.86 16.43
CA LYS A 7 -23.92 14.98 15.29
C LYS A 7 -22.93 13.88 15.67
N LEU A 8 -21.82 14.24 16.33
CA LEU A 8 -20.75 13.30 16.70
C LEU A 8 -21.19 12.30 17.79
N ALA A 9 -22.06 12.72 18.70
CA ALA A 9 -22.61 11.86 19.75
C ALA A 9 -23.44 10.67 19.22
N LYS A 10 -23.85 10.70 17.94
CA LYS A 10 -24.54 9.58 17.29
C LYS A 10 -23.61 8.45 16.84
N TYR A 11 -22.30 8.70 16.82
CA TYR A 11 -21.28 7.71 16.46
C TYR A 11 -20.65 7.13 17.72
N ASP A 12 -21.17 6.00 18.17
CA ASP A 12 -20.80 5.32 19.43
C ASP A 12 -20.21 3.92 19.22
N LEU A 13 -20.04 3.48 17.97
CA LEU A 13 -19.58 2.13 17.64
C LEU A 13 -18.22 1.79 18.26
N PRO A 14 -17.18 2.64 18.18
CA PRO A 14 -15.91 2.34 18.84
C PRO A 14 -16.04 2.21 20.35
N GLN A 15 -16.86 3.06 20.99
CA GLN A 15 -17.08 3.06 22.43
C GLN A 15 -17.76 1.76 22.89
N LYS A 16 -18.67 1.21 22.10
CA LYS A 16 -19.31 -0.10 22.38
C LYS A 16 -18.29 -1.22 22.40
N PHE A 17 -17.40 -1.28 21.38
CA PHE A 17 -16.34 -2.29 21.34
C PHE A 17 -15.26 -2.09 22.41
N MET A 18 -14.94 -0.83 22.76
CA MET A 18 -14.06 -0.52 23.89
C MET A 18 -14.66 -1.02 25.22
N ALA A 19 -15.96 -0.78 25.46
CA ALA A 19 -16.65 -1.25 26.66
C ALA A 19 -16.71 -2.77 26.78
N GLN A 20 -16.70 -3.48 25.66
CA GLN A 20 -16.63 -4.95 25.58
C GLN A 20 -15.19 -5.48 25.69
N GLY A 21 -14.17 -4.60 25.68
CA GLY A 21 -12.76 -5.00 25.72
C GLY A 21 -12.23 -5.64 24.43
N VAL A 22 -12.96 -5.54 23.31
CA VAL A 22 -12.59 -6.15 22.02
C VAL A 22 -12.12 -5.15 20.94
N TYR A 23 -11.96 -3.86 21.31
CA TYR A 23 -11.49 -2.84 20.39
C TYR A 23 -10.01 -3.05 20.02
N PRO A 24 -9.66 -3.31 18.74
CA PRO A 24 -8.34 -3.80 18.37
C PRO A 24 -7.37 -2.71 17.89
N TYR A 25 -7.86 -1.47 17.68
CA TYR A 25 -7.08 -0.40 17.04
C TYR A 25 -6.25 0.41 18.02
N PHE A 26 -5.27 1.17 17.48
CA PHE A 26 -4.39 2.10 18.19
C PHE A 26 -3.55 1.45 19.31
N ARG A 27 -3.15 0.18 19.12
CA ARG A 27 -2.23 -0.49 20.03
C ARG A 27 -0.82 0.07 19.87
N GLU A 28 -0.18 0.39 20.98
CA GLU A 28 1.17 0.94 21.01
C GLU A 28 2.21 -0.18 20.87
N ILE A 29 3.20 0.03 19.98
CA ILE A 29 4.39 -0.84 19.86
C ILE A 29 5.47 -0.24 20.74
N GLU A 30 6.01 -1.06 21.66
CA GLU A 30 7.06 -0.69 22.59
C GLU A 30 8.38 -1.32 22.12
N GLY A 31 9.31 -0.48 21.62
CA GLY A 31 10.62 -0.96 21.16
C GLY A 31 10.79 -1.13 19.65
N LYS A 32 11.75 -1.97 19.27
CA LYS A 32 12.16 -2.19 17.87
C LYS A 32 11.11 -2.97 17.11
N GLN A 33 10.79 -2.53 15.89
CA GLN A 33 9.87 -3.23 15.01
C GLN A 33 10.53 -4.43 14.33
N GLY A 34 9.81 -5.56 14.26
CA GLY A 34 10.27 -6.82 13.67
C GLY A 34 9.13 -7.80 13.53
N THR A 35 9.46 -9.09 13.40
CA THR A 35 8.48 -10.20 13.37
C THR A 35 7.95 -10.56 14.75
N GLU A 36 8.63 -10.15 15.80
CA GLU A 36 8.21 -10.20 17.19
C GLU A 36 8.33 -8.81 17.78
N VAL A 37 7.28 -8.32 18.44
CA VAL A 37 7.21 -6.97 19.00
C VAL A 37 6.56 -6.99 20.37
N GLU A 38 6.87 -6.02 21.21
CA GLU A 38 6.21 -5.78 22.49
C GLU A 38 5.06 -4.79 22.30
N MET A 39 3.87 -5.15 22.80
CA MET A 39 2.66 -4.32 22.78
C MET A 39 1.91 -4.45 24.09
N GLY A 40 1.85 -3.38 24.89
CA GLY A 40 1.15 -3.35 26.17
C GLY A 40 1.68 -4.42 27.14
N GLY A 41 2.98 -4.63 27.19
CA GLY A 41 3.64 -5.62 28.03
C GLY A 41 3.49 -7.07 27.55
N HIS A 42 3.02 -7.30 26.33
CA HIS A 42 2.90 -8.61 25.68
C HIS A 42 3.84 -8.73 24.49
N GLU A 43 4.61 -9.82 24.43
CA GLU A 43 5.34 -10.20 23.24
C GLU A 43 4.40 -10.87 22.25
N VAL A 44 4.30 -10.33 21.03
CA VAL A 44 3.41 -10.83 19.99
C VAL A 44 4.14 -11.06 18.66
N LEU A 45 3.73 -12.09 17.95
CA LEU A 45 4.11 -12.32 16.56
C LEU A 45 3.42 -11.29 15.67
N MET A 46 4.18 -10.51 14.90
CA MET A 46 3.69 -9.41 14.08
C MET A 46 3.33 -9.89 12.66
N PHE A 47 2.06 -10.19 12.45
CA PHE A 47 1.51 -10.54 11.14
C PHE A 47 0.60 -9.44 10.56
N GLY A 48 0.65 -8.23 11.12
CA GLY A 48 -0.11 -7.07 10.65
C GLY A 48 0.72 -6.00 9.94
N SER A 49 2.06 -6.17 9.87
CA SER A 49 2.94 -5.15 9.28
C SER A 49 3.08 -5.29 7.76
N ASN A 50 3.15 -4.14 7.06
CA ASN A 50 3.44 -4.08 5.63
C ASN A 50 4.96 -3.97 5.34
N ALA A 51 5.83 -4.24 6.29
CA ALA A 51 7.29 -4.18 6.12
C ALA A 51 7.81 -5.42 5.37
N TYR A 52 7.33 -5.62 4.13
CA TYR A 52 7.57 -6.85 3.35
C TYR A 52 9.03 -7.28 3.29
N THR A 53 9.94 -6.33 3.08
CA THR A 53 11.39 -6.58 3.00
C THR A 53 12.07 -6.77 4.37
N GLY A 54 11.36 -6.47 5.48
CA GLY A 54 11.91 -6.55 6.83
C GLY A 54 12.97 -5.48 7.17
N LEU A 55 13.02 -4.38 6.42
CA LEU A 55 14.06 -3.36 6.55
C LEU A 55 13.80 -2.28 7.60
N THR A 56 12.60 -2.22 8.20
CA THR A 56 12.24 -1.15 9.15
C THR A 56 13.19 -1.07 10.36
N GLY A 57 13.73 -2.21 10.79
CA GLY A 57 14.69 -2.29 11.89
C GLY A 57 16.13 -2.54 11.45
N ASP A 58 16.47 -2.44 10.15
CA ASP A 58 17.84 -2.64 9.65
C ASP A 58 18.74 -1.48 10.05
N GLU A 59 19.89 -1.79 10.68
CA GLU A 59 20.83 -0.77 11.19
C GLU A 59 21.38 0.11 10.08
N ARG A 60 21.56 -0.40 8.86
CA ARG A 60 22.06 0.39 7.71
C ARG A 60 21.07 1.49 7.33
N VAL A 61 19.78 1.15 7.33
CA VAL A 61 18.69 2.11 7.05
C VAL A 61 18.61 3.18 8.13
N ILE A 62 18.76 2.78 9.40
CA ILE A 62 18.78 3.70 10.56
C ILE A 62 19.97 4.63 10.46
N GLU A 63 21.18 4.10 10.27
CA GLU A 63 22.42 4.88 10.17
C GLU A 63 22.44 5.84 8.98
N ALA A 64 21.85 5.48 7.85
CA ALA A 64 21.69 6.37 6.71
C ALA A 64 20.84 7.59 7.09
N GLY A 65 19.74 7.38 7.81
CA GLY A 65 18.90 8.46 8.34
C GLY A 65 19.65 9.37 9.32
N ILE A 66 20.41 8.80 10.26
CA ILE A 66 21.22 9.55 11.24
C ILE A 66 22.27 10.42 10.54
N LYS A 67 23.02 9.85 9.58
CA LYS A 67 24.02 10.59 8.79
C LYS A 67 23.40 11.76 8.01
N ALA A 68 22.23 11.54 7.41
CA ALA A 68 21.53 12.59 6.70
C ALA A 68 21.06 13.72 7.63
N MET A 69 20.60 13.42 8.84
CA MET A 69 20.26 14.44 9.84
C MET A 69 21.48 15.26 10.26
N HIS A 70 22.64 14.65 10.44
CA HIS A 70 23.87 15.39 10.73
C HIS A 70 24.30 16.30 9.58
N LYS A 71 24.14 15.87 8.33
CA LYS A 71 24.54 16.63 7.14
C LYS A 71 23.61 17.79 6.81
N TYR A 72 22.28 17.56 6.87
CA TYR A 72 21.28 18.48 6.34
C TYR A 72 20.37 19.11 7.42
N GLY A 73 20.38 18.61 8.65
CA GLY A 73 19.43 18.98 9.70
C GLY A 73 18.18 18.10 9.70
N SER A 74 17.23 18.43 10.57
CA SER A 74 16.03 17.61 10.82
C SER A 74 14.92 17.76 9.78
N GLY A 75 14.96 18.81 8.94
CA GLY A 75 13.94 19.09 7.94
C GLY A 75 14.38 20.14 6.92
N CYS A 76 13.52 20.42 5.93
CA CYS A 76 13.86 21.29 4.81
C CYS A 76 13.24 22.71 4.94
N ALA A 77 12.32 22.91 5.86
CA ALA A 77 11.60 24.18 6.09
C ALA A 77 10.98 24.81 4.82
N GLY A 78 10.56 23.99 3.86
CA GLY A 78 9.96 24.43 2.61
C GLY A 78 9.57 23.28 1.70
N SER A 79 8.81 23.62 0.63
CA SER A 79 8.43 22.65 -0.39
C SER A 79 9.56 22.38 -1.38
N ARG A 80 9.46 21.28 -2.12
CA ARG A 80 10.36 20.93 -3.21
C ARG A 80 10.43 22.04 -4.28
N PHE A 81 9.33 22.72 -4.49
CA PHE A 81 9.20 23.78 -5.48
C PHE A 81 9.97 25.06 -5.12
N LEU A 82 10.20 25.33 -3.85
CA LEU A 82 10.88 26.52 -3.36
C LEU A 82 12.31 26.21 -2.88
N ASN A 83 12.49 26.13 -1.55
CA ASN A 83 13.80 25.98 -0.93
C ASN A 83 14.08 24.57 -0.37
N GLY A 84 13.13 23.65 -0.47
CA GLY A 84 13.21 22.33 0.17
C GLY A 84 13.76 21.22 -0.75
N THR A 85 14.43 21.52 -1.86
CA THR A 85 15.09 20.51 -2.70
C THR A 85 16.54 20.32 -2.29
N LEU A 86 16.87 19.14 -1.80
CA LEU A 86 18.23 18.71 -1.50
C LEU A 86 18.79 17.84 -2.65
N ASP A 87 20.12 17.77 -2.76
CA ASP A 87 20.80 16.81 -3.66
C ASP A 87 20.37 15.36 -3.39
N LEU A 88 20.14 15.01 -2.15
CA LEU A 88 19.62 13.71 -1.71
C LEU A 88 18.25 13.37 -2.30
N HIS A 89 17.34 14.34 -2.40
CA HIS A 89 16.04 14.13 -3.06
C HIS A 89 16.20 13.81 -4.55
N VAL A 90 17.07 14.59 -5.23
CA VAL A 90 17.34 14.41 -6.67
C VAL A 90 17.99 13.05 -6.94
N GLN A 91 18.90 12.62 -6.06
CA GLN A 91 19.50 11.29 -6.15
C GLN A 91 18.44 10.18 -6.01
N LEU A 92 17.61 10.23 -4.98
CA LEU A 92 16.55 9.24 -4.76
C LEU A 92 15.58 9.17 -5.95
N GLU A 93 15.15 10.32 -6.48
CA GLU A 93 14.26 10.40 -7.66
C GLU A 93 14.89 9.73 -8.89
N LYS A 94 16.17 10.01 -9.14
CA LYS A 94 16.90 9.41 -10.26
C LYS A 94 17.01 7.89 -10.12
N GLU A 95 17.32 7.40 -8.93
CA GLU A 95 17.50 5.97 -8.68
C GLU A 95 16.18 5.21 -8.66
N LEU A 96 15.10 5.80 -8.14
CA LEU A 96 13.75 5.23 -8.23
C LEU A 96 13.27 5.13 -9.69
N ALA A 97 13.47 6.18 -10.49
CA ALA A 97 13.11 6.14 -11.91
C ALA A 97 13.83 5.00 -12.63
N ALA A 98 15.14 4.89 -12.43
CA ALA A 98 15.96 3.82 -13.02
C ALA A 98 15.50 2.43 -12.53
N PHE A 99 15.17 2.30 -11.23
CA PHE A 99 14.73 1.04 -10.65
C PHE A 99 13.42 0.54 -11.25
N VAL A 100 12.42 1.41 -11.37
CA VAL A 100 11.12 1.04 -11.96
C VAL A 100 11.07 1.15 -13.49
N GLY A 101 12.19 1.53 -14.15
CA GLY A 101 12.30 1.56 -15.62
C GLY A 101 11.53 2.71 -16.28
N LYS A 102 11.58 3.91 -15.68
CA LYS A 102 11.00 5.14 -16.22
C LYS A 102 12.06 6.24 -16.39
N ASP A 103 11.73 7.31 -17.13
CA ASP A 103 12.67 8.39 -17.42
C ASP A 103 13.00 9.22 -16.18
N GLU A 104 11.97 9.63 -15.45
CA GLU A 104 12.09 10.49 -14.26
C GLU A 104 11.10 10.07 -13.17
N ALA A 105 11.37 10.51 -11.94
CA ALA A 105 10.45 10.38 -10.82
C ALA A 105 10.35 11.69 -10.02
N LEU A 106 9.26 11.82 -9.25
CA LEU A 106 9.06 12.87 -8.25
C LEU A 106 8.69 12.25 -6.91
N CYS A 107 9.37 12.66 -5.84
CA CYS A 107 9.09 12.24 -4.48
C CYS A 107 8.10 13.18 -3.77
N PHE A 108 7.13 12.60 -3.07
CA PHE A 108 6.10 13.27 -2.27
C PHE A 108 6.22 12.87 -0.79
N SER A 109 5.60 13.65 0.09
CA SER A 109 5.68 13.43 1.54
C SER A 109 5.07 12.10 2.00
N THR A 110 4.09 11.55 1.29
CA THR A 110 3.49 10.23 1.53
C THR A 110 2.95 9.64 0.23
N GLY A 111 2.73 8.32 0.21
CA GLY A 111 2.03 7.67 -0.91
C GLY A 111 0.61 8.22 -1.12
N PHE A 112 -0.10 8.56 -0.04
CA PHE A 112 -1.42 9.19 -0.14
C PHE A 112 -1.37 10.54 -0.88
N THR A 113 -0.36 11.36 -0.60
CA THR A 113 -0.19 12.66 -1.28
C THR A 113 0.26 12.53 -2.74
N VAL A 114 0.85 11.41 -3.14
CA VAL A 114 1.10 11.12 -4.56
C VAL A 114 -0.23 11.06 -5.30
N ASN A 115 -1.10 10.13 -4.92
CA ASN A 115 -2.39 9.93 -5.61
C ASN A 115 -3.27 11.18 -5.56
N SER A 116 -3.40 11.84 -4.39
CA SER A 116 -4.22 13.04 -4.25
C SER A 116 -3.65 14.28 -4.98
N GLY A 117 -2.40 14.27 -5.39
CA GLY A 117 -1.78 15.34 -6.18
C GLY A 117 -1.68 15.05 -7.66
N VAL A 118 -1.29 13.83 -8.03
CA VAL A 118 -1.04 13.42 -9.42
C VAL A 118 -2.36 13.28 -10.19
N ILE A 119 -3.33 12.56 -9.63
CA ILE A 119 -4.60 12.26 -10.29
C ILE A 119 -5.33 13.53 -10.75
N PRO A 120 -5.59 14.54 -9.88
CA PRO A 120 -6.28 15.76 -10.28
C PRO A 120 -5.42 16.69 -11.13
N ALA A 121 -4.08 16.54 -11.14
CA ALA A 121 -3.20 17.35 -11.97
C ALA A 121 -3.16 16.88 -13.44
N LEU A 122 -3.56 15.64 -13.73
CA LEU A 122 -3.51 15.04 -15.06
C LEU A 122 -4.82 15.10 -15.83
N THR A 123 -5.91 15.45 -15.17
CA THR A 123 -7.27 15.39 -15.76
C THR A 123 -8.08 16.64 -15.48
N ASP A 124 -8.91 17.03 -16.44
CA ASP A 124 -9.80 18.18 -16.35
C ASP A 124 -11.29 17.79 -16.56
N ARG A 125 -12.17 18.80 -16.76
CA ARG A 125 -13.63 18.59 -16.84
C ARG A 125 -14.08 17.75 -18.04
N ASN A 126 -13.28 17.69 -19.07
CA ASN A 126 -13.60 16.97 -20.30
C ASN A 126 -13.05 15.54 -20.31
N ASP A 127 -12.23 15.21 -19.32
CA ASP A 127 -11.52 13.94 -19.21
C ASP A 127 -12.27 12.92 -18.34
N TYR A 128 -11.77 11.71 -18.36
CA TYR A 128 -12.33 10.59 -17.60
C TYR A 128 -11.27 9.95 -16.71
N ILE A 129 -11.65 9.64 -15.48
CA ILE A 129 -10.91 8.76 -14.58
C ILE A 129 -11.70 7.47 -14.43
N ILE A 130 -11.07 6.34 -14.71
CA ILE A 130 -11.68 5.00 -14.64
C ILE A 130 -10.91 4.16 -13.61
N CYS A 131 -11.57 3.77 -12.53
CA CYS A 131 -10.96 3.06 -11.40
C CYS A 131 -11.64 1.72 -11.13
N ASP A 132 -10.86 0.77 -10.60
CA ASP A 132 -11.41 -0.42 -9.96
C ASP A 132 -12.24 -0.02 -8.74
N ASP A 133 -13.29 -0.75 -8.40
CA ASP A 133 -14.15 -0.40 -7.27
C ASP A 133 -13.52 -0.74 -5.90
N ARG A 134 -12.40 -1.49 -5.89
CA ARG A 134 -11.59 -1.82 -4.71
C ARG A 134 -10.27 -1.07 -4.60
N ASP A 135 -10.01 -0.12 -5.49
CA ASP A 135 -8.82 0.72 -5.42
C ASP A 135 -8.69 1.44 -4.07
N HIS A 136 -7.45 1.66 -3.65
CA HIS A 136 -7.10 2.27 -2.38
C HIS A 136 -7.76 3.63 -2.15
N ALA A 137 -8.06 3.96 -0.89
CA ALA A 137 -8.71 5.21 -0.49
C ALA A 137 -8.04 6.47 -1.04
N SER A 138 -6.71 6.48 -1.19
CA SER A 138 -5.98 7.61 -1.77
C SER A 138 -6.30 7.85 -3.25
N ILE A 139 -6.57 6.78 -4.01
CA ILE A 139 -7.05 6.87 -5.40
C ILE A 139 -8.47 7.42 -5.41
N VAL A 140 -9.33 6.91 -4.51
CA VAL A 140 -10.70 7.41 -4.34
C VAL A 140 -10.73 8.90 -4.02
N ASP A 141 -9.87 9.37 -3.12
CA ASP A 141 -9.82 10.78 -2.76
C ASP A 141 -9.12 11.61 -3.84
N GLY A 142 -8.07 11.10 -4.47
CA GLY A 142 -7.41 11.76 -5.60
C GLY A 142 -8.37 12.05 -6.75
N ARG A 143 -9.21 11.07 -7.15
CA ARG A 143 -10.23 11.30 -8.18
C ARG A 143 -11.31 12.28 -7.76
N ARG A 144 -11.70 12.31 -6.46
CA ARG A 144 -12.68 13.29 -5.93
C ARG A 144 -12.17 14.73 -5.99
N LEU A 145 -10.86 14.92 -5.95
CA LEU A 145 -10.22 16.24 -6.10
C LEU A 145 -10.17 16.71 -7.56
N SER A 146 -10.36 15.82 -8.53
CA SER A 146 -10.45 16.17 -9.95
C SER A 146 -11.86 16.63 -10.31
N PHE A 147 -11.95 17.52 -11.30
CA PHE A 147 -13.20 17.91 -11.93
C PHE A 147 -13.64 16.98 -13.08
N SER A 148 -12.86 15.94 -13.39
CA SER A 148 -13.12 14.99 -14.46
C SER A 148 -14.35 14.12 -14.20
N GLN A 149 -14.85 13.46 -15.25
CA GLN A 149 -15.89 12.47 -15.14
C GLN A 149 -15.31 11.19 -14.52
N GLN A 150 -15.99 10.66 -13.49
CA GLN A 150 -15.51 9.52 -12.71
C GLN A 150 -16.33 8.28 -13.03
N LEU A 151 -15.67 7.25 -13.52
CA LEU A 151 -16.25 5.94 -13.83
C LEU A 151 -15.60 4.88 -12.93
N LYS A 152 -16.40 3.90 -12.52
CA LYS A 152 -15.92 2.73 -11.80
C LYS A 152 -16.26 1.47 -12.57
N TYR A 153 -15.38 0.48 -12.51
CA TYR A 153 -15.67 -0.86 -12.96
C TYR A 153 -15.57 -1.84 -11.78
N LYS A 154 -16.28 -2.95 -11.90
CA LYS A 154 -16.27 -4.02 -10.89
C LYS A 154 -14.88 -4.63 -10.80
N HIS A 155 -14.48 -4.96 -9.58
CA HIS A 155 -13.17 -5.49 -9.29
C HIS A 155 -12.72 -6.58 -10.26
N ASN A 156 -11.58 -6.32 -10.91
CA ASN A 156 -10.94 -7.18 -11.92
C ASN A 156 -11.86 -7.65 -13.08
N ASP A 157 -13.01 -6.99 -13.29
CA ASP A 157 -13.94 -7.29 -14.40
C ASP A 157 -13.57 -6.48 -15.65
N MET A 158 -12.81 -7.10 -16.54
CA MET A 158 -12.33 -6.45 -17.76
C MET A 158 -13.45 -6.16 -18.77
N ALA A 159 -14.54 -6.93 -18.73
CA ALA A 159 -15.72 -6.66 -19.56
C ALA A 159 -16.44 -5.38 -19.06
N ASP A 160 -16.54 -5.20 -17.76
CA ASP A 160 -17.10 -3.96 -17.19
C ASP A 160 -16.16 -2.76 -17.40
N LEU A 161 -14.83 -2.93 -17.29
CA LEU A 161 -13.86 -1.90 -17.66
C LEU A 161 -14.05 -1.45 -19.12
N GLU A 162 -14.15 -2.39 -20.06
CA GLU A 162 -14.38 -2.08 -21.46
C GLU A 162 -15.69 -1.32 -21.67
N LYS A 163 -16.76 -1.72 -20.98
CA LYS A 163 -18.04 -1.04 -21.00
C LYS A 163 -17.97 0.39 -20.47
N GLN A 164 -17.12 0.67 -19.47
CA GLN A 164 -16.90 2.04 -19.01
C GLN A 164 -16.12 2.87 -20.05
N LEU A 165 -15.09 2.30 -20.67
CA LEU A 165 -14.30 2.94 -21.72
C LEU A 165 -15.15 3.30 -22.95
N GLN A 166 -16.12 2.48 -23.31
CA GLN A 166 -17.08 2.75 -24.41
C GLN A 166 -17.95 4.00 -24.18
N LYS A 167 -18.11 4.44 -22.93
CA LYS A 167 -18.88 5.66 -22.60
C LYS A 167 -18.06 6.94 -22.77
N CYS A 168 -16.73 6.81 -22.85
CA CYS A 168 -15.84 7.96 -22.90
C CYS A 168 -15.81 8.59 -24.31
N ASN A 169 -15.69 9.91 -24.36
CA ASN A 169 -15.43 10.59 -25.61
C ASN A 169 -14.05 10.17 -26.14
N PRO A 170 -13.94 9.74 -27.42
CA PRO A 170 -12.66 9.33 -28.04
C PRO A 170 -11.56 10.38 -27.94
N ASP A 171 -11.90 11.66 -28.03
CA ASP A 171 -10.94 12.77 -28.07
C ASP A 171 -10.53 13.30 -26.68
N SER A 172 -11.05 12.71 -25.61
CA SER A 172 -10.71 13.07 -24.21
C SER A 172 -9.63 12.15 -23.64
N VAL A 173 -8.88 12.64 -22.64
CA VAL A 173 -8.00 11.79 -21.83
C VAL A 173 -8.83 10.77 -21.06
N LYS A 174 -8.41 9.52 -21.08
CA LYS A 174 -9.02 8.40 -20.35
C LYS A 174 -7.93 7.83 -19.43
N LEU A 175 -7.92 8.24 -18.17
CA LEU A 175 -6.95 7.78 -17.18
C LEU A 175 -7.51 6.57 -16.45
N ILE A 176 -6.98 5.39 -16.75
CA ILE A 176 -7.25 4.16 -15.99
C ILE A 176 -6.27 4.15 -14.82
N ILE A 177 -6.79 3.97 -13.61
CA ILE A 177 -5.97 3.85 -12.40
C ILE A 177 -6.34 2.54 -11.73
N VAL A 178 -5.32 1.80 -11.26
CA VAL A 178 -5.51 0.51 -10.61
C VAL A 178 -4.39 0.24 -9.60
N ASP A 179 -4.73 -0.35 -8.45
CA ASP A 179 -3.74 -0.96 -7.56
C ASP A 179 -3.11 -2.17 -8.27
N GLY A 180 -1.78 -2.25 -8.33
CA GLY A 180 -1.09 -3.42 -8.87
C GLY A 180 -1.34 -4.67 -8.05
N VAL A 181 -1.36 -4.51 -6.72
CA VAL A 181 -1.78 -5.52 -5.73
C VAL A 181 -2.83 -4.91 -4.82
N PHE A 182 -4.00 -5.51 -4.75
CA PHE A 182 -5.09 -5.03 -3.90
C PHE A 182 -4.81 -5.30 -2.42
N SER A 183 -4.88 -4.25 -1.62
CA SER A 183 -4.35 -4.21 -0.26
C SER A 183 -5.07 -5.11 0.74
N MET A 184 -6.32 -5.49 0.47
CA MET A 184 -7.15 -6.29 1.37
C MET A 184 -7.25 -7.75 0.91
N GLU A 185 -7.45 -7.96 -0.38
CA GLU A 185 -7.64 -9.27 -1.02
C GLU A 185 -6.32 -9.96 -1.34
N GLY A 186 -5.26 -9.18 -1.59
CA GLY A 186 -3.93 -9.70 -1.94
C GLY A 186 -3.81 -10.25 -3.36
N ASP A 187 -4.83 -10.07 -4.21
CA ASP A 187 -4.79 -10.45 -5.62
C ASP A 187 -4.18 -9.34 -6.48
N LEU A 188 -3.83 -9.67 -7.71
CA LEU A 188 -3.21 -8.77 -8.68
C LEU A 188 -4.24 -8.20 -9.66
N ALA A 189 -3.96 -6.99 -10.12
CA ALA A 189 -4.67 -6.42 -11.26
C ALA A 189 -4.43 -7.28 -12.52
N ASN A 190 -5.47 -7.46 -13.33
CA ASN A 190 -5.34 -8.09 -14.65
C ASN A 190 -4.69 -7.12 -15.65
N LEU A 191 -3.43 -6.74 -15.35
CA LEU A 191 -2.70 -5.71 -16.09
C LEU A 191 -2.57 -6.03 -17.60
N PRO A 192 -2.35 -7.30 -18.04
CA PRO A 192 -2.31 -7.62 -19.47
C PRO A 192 -3.57 -7.22 -20.23
N GLU A 193 -4.75 -7.47 -19.66
CA GLU A 193 -6.02 -7.10 -20.29
C GLU A 193 -6.29 -5.60 -20.22
N ILE A 194 -5.89 -4.94 -19.12
CA ILE A 194 -5.96 -3.48 -18.99
C ILE A 194 -5.12 -2.81 -20.09
N VAL A 195 -3.90 -3.30 -20.34
CA VAL A 195 -3.03 -2.81 -21.42
C VAL A 195 -3.65 -3.05 -22.80
N ARG A 196 -4.27 -4.21 -23.03
CA ARG A 196 -4.99 -4.48 -24.29
C ARG A 196 -6.11 -3.44 -24.50
N LEU A 197 -6.86 -3.13 -23.45
CA LEU A 197 -7.93 -2.12 -23.51
C LEU A 197 -7.37 -0.69 -23.63
N LYS A 198 -6.24 -0.37 -23.00
CA LYS A 198 -5.51 0.89 -23.21
C LYS A 198 -5.29 1.16 -24.70
N HIS A 199 -4.72 0.21 -25.42
CA HIS A 199 -4.46 0.37 -26.84
C HIS A 199 -5.73 0.50 -27.67
N LYS A 200 -6.75 -0.31 -27.36
CA LYS A 200 -8.04 -0.30 -28.07
C LYS A 200 -8.76 1.05 -27.96
N TYR A 201 -8.69 1.70 -26.81
CA TYR A 201 -9.44 2.92 -26.52
C TYR A 201 -8.57 4.18 -26.42
N ASN A 202 -7.28 4.08 -26.73
CA ASN A 202 -6.30 5.16 -26.58
C ASN A 202 -6.39 5.80 -25.17
N ALA A 203 -6.23 4.96 -24.15
CA ALA A 203 -6.23 5.36 -22.75
C ALA A 203 -4.82 5.49 -22.18
N THR A 204 -4.70 6.10 -21.01
CA THR A 204 -3.47 6.23 -20.21
C THR A 204 -3.62 5.34 -18.98
N ILE A 205 -2.56 4.65 -18.54
CA ILE A 205 -2.58 3.78 -17.36
C ILE A 205 -1.66 4.33 -16.27
N MET A 206 -2.19 4.44 -15.06
CA MET A 206 -1.44 4.62 -13.82
C MET A 206 -1.61 3.39 -12.94
N VAL A 207 -0.49 2.76 -12.54
CA VAL A 207 -0.47 1.63 -11.61
C VAL A 207 0.06 2.09 -10.26
N ASP A 208 -0.69 1.80 -9.20
CA ASP A 208 -0.24 1.96 -7.81
C ASP A 208 0.49 0.70 -7.35
N GLU A 209 1.81 0.77 -7.29
CA GLU A 209 2.72 -0.29 -6.86
C GLU A 209 3.00 -0.28 -5.35
N ALA A 210 2.15 0.36 -4.55
CA ALA A 210 2.40 0.46 -3.10
C ALA A 210 2.57 -0.90 -2.42
N HIS A 211 1.93 -1.95 -2.93
CA HIS A 211 2.06 -3.34 -2.47
C HIS A 211 2.84 -4.24 -3.44
N GLY A 212 3.19 -3.75 -4.63
CA GLY A 212 3.97 -4.46 -5.63
C GLY A 212 5.49 -4.22 -5.49
N LEU A 213 5.88 -2.99 -5.18
CA LEU A 213 7.28 -2.58 -5.03
C LEU A 213 7.96 -3.35 -3.89
N GLY A 214 9.12 -3.97 -4.17
CA GLY A 214 9.85 -4.83 -3.23
C GLY A 214 9.21 -6.21 -3.02
N VAL A 215 8.17 -6.56 -3.80
CA VAL A 215 7.40 -7.81 -3.66
C VAL A 215 7.34 -8.59 -4.98
N PHE A 216 7.04 -7.94 -6.10
CA PHE A 216 6.88 -8.56 -7.41
C PHE A 216 7.93 -8.08 -8.41
N GLY A 217 8.07 -8.84 -9.48
CA GLY A 217 8.99 -8.52 -10.56
C GLY A 217 10.47 -8.82 -10.22
N LYS A 218 11.32 -8.58 -11.20
CA LYS A 218 12.78 -8.78 -11.04
C LYS A 218 13.31 -7.81 -9.98
N GLN A 219 13.98 -8.34 -8.97
CA GLN A 219 14.51 -7.56 -7.83
C GLN A 219 13.44 -6.72 -7.10
N GLY A 220 12.14 -7.07 -7.18
CA GLY A 220 11.08 -6.32 -6.52
C GLY A 220 10.65 -5.03 -7.25
N ARG A 221 10.80 -4.93 -8.57
CA ARG A 221 10.44 -3.74 -9.36
C ARG A 221 8.95 -3.47 -9.47
N GLY A 222 8.11 -4.41 -9.06
CA GLY A 222 6.65 -4.27 -9.03
C GLY A 222 5.92 -5.20 -10.00
N VAL A 223 4.60 -5.08 -10.00
CA VAL A 223 3.67 -5.86 -10.84
C VAL A 223 3.82 -5.53 -12.33
N CYS A 224 4.13 -4.28 -12.66
CA CYS A 224 4.39 -3.88 -14.04
C CYS A 224 5.56 -4.68 -14.64
N ASP A 225 6.64 -4.86 -13.87
CA ASP A 225 7.80 -5.66 -14.29
C ASP A 225 7.49 -7.16 -14.26
N HIS A 226 6.70 -7.62 -13.28
CA HIS A 226 6.27 -9.01 -13.17
C HIS A 226 5.57 -9.51 -14.44
N PHE A 227 4.72 -8.68 -15.04
CA PHE A 227 4.06 -9.00 -16.32
C PHE A 227 4.88 -8.61 -17.55
N GLY A 228 6.05 -7.99 -17.40
CA GLY A 228 6.86 -7.49 -18.52
C GLY A 228 6.23 -6.29 -19.23
N LEU A 229 5.37 -5.53 -18.55
CA LEU A 229 4.55 -4.45 -19.11
C LEU A 229 4.99 -3.05 -18.65
N THR A 230 6.18 -2.90 -18.07
CA THR A 230 6.69 -1.62 -17.58
C THR A 230 6.63 -0.50 -18.62
N HIS A 231 6.92 -0.80 -19.88
CA HIS A 231 6.91 0.19 -20.98
C HIS A 231 5.50 0.51 -21.49
N GLU A 232 4.52 -0.35 -21.17
CA GLU A 232 3.12 -0.17 -21.54
C GLU A 232 2.33 0.66 -20.52
N VAL A 233 2.80 0.74 -19.29
CA VAL A 233 2.21 1.56 -18.24
C VAL A 233 2.79 2.96 -18.31
N ASP A 234 1.95 4.00 -18.26
CA ASP A 234 2.41 5.38 -18.44
C ASP A 234 2.95 5.99 -17.15
N LEU A 235 2.30 5.67 -16.00
CA LEU A 235 2.70 6.16 -14.70
C LEU A 235 2.79 5.01 -13.69
N ILE A 236 3.88 4.96 -12.94
CA ILE A 236 4.09 4.03 -11.84
C ILE A 236 4.18 4.83 -10.54
N MET A 237 3.23 4.60 -9.66
CA MET A 237 3.22 5.16 -8.30
C MET A 237 3.79 4.14 -7.32
N GLY A 238 4.57 4.61 -6.34
CA GLY A 238 5.03 3.78 -5.21
C GLY A 238 5.03 4.53 -3.89
N THR A 239 5.09 3.77 -2.79
CA THR A 239 5.21 4.33 -1.44
C THR A 239 6.47 3.86 -0.74
N PHE A 240 7.01 4.69 0.17
CA PHE A 240 8.16 4.32 0.99
C PHE A 240 7.76 3.62 2.30
N SER A 241 6.47 3.69 2.67
CA SER A 241 5.99 3.26 3.99
C SER A 241 5.87 1.75 4.17
N LYS A 242 6.28 0.96 3.19
CA LYS A 242 6.21 -0.50 3.19
C LYS A 242 7.61 -1.10 2.94
N SER A 243 7.90 -1.55 1.73
CA SER A 243 9.17 -2.20 1.40
C SER A 243 10.40 -1.30 1.54
N LEU A 244 10.25 0.02 1.38
CA LEU A 244 11.35 0.99 1.53
C LEU A 244 11.52 1.53 2.96
N ALA A 245 10.83 0.94 3.95
CA ALA A 245 11.05 1.15 5.40
C ALA A 245 11.13 2.61 5.86
N SER A 246 10.44 3.54 5.18
CA SER A 246 10.50 4.98 5.45
C SER A 246 9.13 5.63 5.29
N ILE A 247 9.06 6.95 5.26
CA ILE A 247 7.85 7.70 4.94
C ILE A 247 8.05 8.52 3.67
N GLY A 248 7.06 8.46 2.77
CA GLY A 248 7.06 9.15 1.49
C GLY A 248 6.38 8.32 0.42
N GLY A 249 6.48 8.79 -0.80
CA GLY A 249 6.04 8.09 -1.99
C GLY A 249 6.61 8.77 -3.23
N PHE A 250 6.40 8.16 -4.39
CA PHE A 250 6.86 8.72 -5.66
C PHE A 250 5.90 8.41 -6.80
N ILE A 251 6.00 9.19 -7.85
CA ILE A 251 5.46 8.89 -9.16
C ILE A 251 6.62 8.85 -10.16
N ALA A 252 6.63 7.87 -11.04
CA ALA A 252 7.61 7.74 -12.11
C ALA A 252 6.89 7.63 -13.46
N ALA A 253 7.39 8.34 -14.47
CA ALA A 253 6.80 8.41 -15.81
C ALA A 253 7.82 8.98 -16.81
N ASP A 254 7.36 9.23 -18.05
CA ASP A 254 8.12 9.97 -19.05
C ASP A 254 8.42 11.39 -18.57
N SER A 255 9.56 11.96 -19.02
CA SER A 255 10.03 13.30 -18.61
C SER A 255 9.00 14.41 -18.83
N SER A 256 8.18 14.33 -19.88
CA SER A 256 7.14 15.31 -20.17
C SER A 256 6.03 15.34 -19.12
N ILE A 257 5.60 14.15 -18.67
CA ILE A 257 4.58 13.99 -17.61
C ILE A 257 5.16 14.47 -16.29
N ILE A 258 6.39 14.09 -15.95
CA ILE A 258 7.05 14.50 -14.71
C ILE A 258 7.26 16.01 -14.69
N ASN A 259 7.65 16.63 -15.81
CA ASN A 259 7.76 18.08 -15.88
C ASN A 259 6.42 18.78 -15.66
N TRP A 260 5.33 18.25 -16.22
CA TRP A 260 3.98 18.76 -15.94
C TRP A 260 3.62 18.65 -14.46
N LEU A 261 3.80 17.49 -13.87
CA LEU A 261 3.46 17.23 -12.46
C LEU A 261 4.27 18.10 -11.49
N ARG A 262 5.55 18.33 -11.77
CA ARG A 262 6.44 19.20 -10.99
C ARG A 262 5.90 20.62 -10.85
N HIS A 263 5.14 21.10 -11.83
CA HIS A 263 4.60 22.44 -11.86
C HIS A 263 3.09 22.55 -11.58
N ASN A 264 2.37 21.41 -11.54
CA ASN A 264 0.91 21.40 -11.41
C ASN A 264 0.38 20.52 -10.27
N ALA A 265 1.14 19.57 -9.74
CA ALA A 265 0.70 18.74 -8.62
C ALA A 265 0.70 19.54 -7.31
N ARG A 266 -0.50 19.88 -6.83
CA ARG A 266 -0.67 20.76 -5.66
C ARG A 266 -0.04 20.22 -4.39
N THR A 267 -0.11 18.91 -4.16
CA THR A 267 0.50 18.26 -3.00
C THR A 267 2.03 18.22 -3.06
N TYR A 268 2.62 18.41 -4.23
CA TYR A 268 4.06 18.61 -4.40
C TYR A 268 4.48 20.05 -4.16
N ILE A 269 3.75 20.99 -4.72
CA ILE A 269 4.08 22.42 -4.69
C ILE A 269 3.85 23.02 -3.29
N PHE A 270 2.75 22.64 -2.62
CA PHE A 270 2.28 23.27 -1.38
C PHE A 270 2.50 22.42 -0.12
N SER A 271 3.26 21.31 -0.22
CA SER A 271 3.67 20.53 0.95
C SER A 271 5.16 20.72 1.23
N ALA A 272 5.54 20.60 2.49
CA ALA A 272 6.95 20.50 2.88
C ALA A 272 7.58 19.23 2.27
N SER A 273 8.87 19.32 1.96
CA SER A 273 9.65 18.20 1.42
C SER A 273 9.82 17.08 2.45
N ASN A 274 10.06 15.88 1.95
CA ASN A 274 10.50 14.76 2.79
C ASN A 274 11.73 15.18 3.63
N THR A 275 11.78 14.73 4.87
CA THR A 275 12.92 15.00 5.73
C THR A 275 14.19 14.32 5.21
N PRO A 276 15.38 14.85 5.50
CA PRO A 276 16.64 14.22 5.12
C PRO A 276 16.74 12.77 5.60
N ALA A 277 16.33 12.51 6.85
CA ALA A 277 16.34 11.16 7.42
C ALA A 277 15.46 10.20 6.63
N ALA A 278 14.20 10.57 6.36
CA ALA A 278 13.27 9.72 5.61
C ALA A 278 13.76 9.47 4.19
N THR A 279 14.34 10.47 3.53
CA THR A 279 14.88 10.37 2.17
C THR A 279 16.07 9.42 2.12
N ALA A 280 17.01 9.55 3.06
CA ALA A 280 18.20 8.70 3.13
C ALA A 280 17.85 7.25 3.50
N SER A 281 16.90 7.05 4.42
CA SER A 281 16.42 5.72 4.78
C SER A 281 15.79 5.02 3.59
N ALA A 282 14.95 5.71 2.80
CA ALA A 282 14.36 5.15 1.59
C ALA A 282 15.39 4.81 0.53
N LEU A 283 16.40 5.66 0.34
CA LEU A 283 17.50 5.43 -0.61
C LEU A 283 18.34 4.21 -0.22
N GLU A 284 18.72 4.10 1.06
CA GLU A 284 19.48 2.96 1.56
C GLU A 284 18.66 1.65 1.45
N ALA A 285 17.37 1.68 1.79
CA ALA A 285 16.49 0.54 1.61
C ALA A 285 16.39 0.11 0.13
N LEU A 286 16.35 1.06 -0.80
CA LEU A 286 16.38 0.77 -2.24
C LEU A 286 17.69 0.08 -2.66
N HIS A 287 18.84 0.54 -2.16
CA HIS A 287 20.14 -0.10 -2.40
C HIS A 287 20.15 -1.53 -1.88
N ILE A 288 19.72 -1.74 -0.64
CA ILE A 288 19.65 -3.08 -0.03
C ILE A 288 18.76 -4.02 -0.85
N ILE A 289 17.60 -3.56 -1.32
CA ILE A 289 16.70 -4.39 -2.16
C ILE A 289 17.38 -4.79 -3.48
N GLN A 290 18.17 -3.89 -4.06
CA GLN A 290 18.91 -4.18 -5.30
C GLN A 290 20.10 -5.12 -5.09
N ASP A 291 20.80 -4.98 -3.97
CA ASP A 291 22.04 -5.72 -3.68
C ASP A 291 21.78 -7.07 -3.02
N GLU A 292 20.62 -7.28 -2.38
CA GLU A 292 20.23 -8.49 -1.65
C GLU A 292 18.99 -9.17 -2.26
N PRO A 293 19.09 -9.78 -3.47
CA PRO A 293 17.95 -10.47 -4.10
C PRO A 293 17.39 -11.63 -3.28
N GLU A 294 18.22 -12.24 -2.42
CA GLU A 294 17.83 -13.29 -1.48
C GLU A 294 16.75 -12.84 -0.48
N ARG A 295 16.60 -11.54 -0.26
CA ARG A 295 15.56 -10.99 0.60
C ARG A 295 14.17 -11.15 -0.03
N LEU A 296 14.08 -10.95 -1.34
CA LEU A 296 12.85 -11.21 -2.09
C LEU A 296 12.55 -12.71 -2.15
N GLU A 297 13.56 -13.55 -2.32
CA GLU A 297 13.43 -15.02 -2.29
C GLU A 297 12.90 -15.49 -0.93
N ALA A 298 13.47 -14.97 0.18
CA ALA A 298 13.01 -15.27 1.54
C ALA A 298 11.56 -14.84 1.77
N LEU A 299 11.15 -13.66 1.26
CA LEU A 299 9.75 -13.22 1.33
C LEU A 299 8.81 -14.23 0.65
N TRP A 300 9.18 -14.69 -0.55
CA TRP A 300 8.35 -15.64 -1.29
C TRP A 300 8.39 -17.06 -0.70
N GLU A 301 9.51 -17.50 -0.10
CA GLU A 301 9.54 -18.75 0.66
C GLU A 301 8.58 -18.69 1.85
N ALA A 302 8.62 -17.63 2.65
CA ALA A 302 7.72 -17.41 3.78
C ALA A 302 6.25 -17.33 3.31
N THR A 303 5.98 -16.59 2.23
CA THR A 303 4.65 -16.42 1.66
C THR A 303 4.07 -17.76 1.18
N ASN A 304 4.81 -18.49 0.35
CA ASN A 304 4.36 -19.78 -0.18
C ASN A 304 4.12 -20.80 0.93
N TYR A 305 5.00 -20.81 1.94
CA TYR A 305 4.83 -21.65 3.11
C TYR A 305 3.56 -21.27 3.89
N ALA A 306 3.33 -19.99 4.16
CA ALA A 306 2.15 -19.52 4.87
C ALA A 306 0.85 -19.81 4.11
N LEU A 307 0.80 -19.53 2.79
CA LEU A 307 -0.35 -19.85 1.94
C LEU A 307 -0.72 -21.34 2.01
N LYS A 308 0.29 -22.22 1.96
CA LYS A 308 0.08 -23.66 2.11
C LYS A 308 -0.50 -23.98 3.48
N ARG A 309 0.09 -23.47 4.56
CA ARG A 309 -0.30 -23.76 5.95
C ARG A 309 -1.73 -23.27 6.25
N PHE A 310 -2.10 -22.07 5.79
CA PHE A 310 -3.46 -21.54 5.97
C PHE A 310 -4.51 -22.36 5.21
N ARG A 311 -4.21 -22.79 3.96
CA ARG A 311 -5.11 -23.67 3.19
C ARG A 311 -5.28 -25.03 3.84
N GLU A 312 -4.18 -25.67 4.29
CA GLU A 312 -4.21 -26.95 5.00
C GLU A 312 -5.00 -26.87 6.31
N ALA A 313 -4.96 -25.73 6.99
CA ALA A 313 -5.72 -25.49 8.22
C ALA A 313 -7.22 -25.19 7.96
N GLY A 314 -7.65 -25.08 6.71
CA GLY A 314 -9.05 -24.89 6.32
C GLY A 314 -9.51 -23.43 6.24
N PHE A 315 -8.61 -22.44 6.31
CA PHE A 315 -8.99 -21.04 6.18
C PHE A 315 -9.47 -20.68 4.76
N GLU A 316 -10.53 -19.89 4.69
CA GLU A 316 -10.93 -19.23 3.45
C GLU A 316 -10.02 -18.01 3.21
N ILE A 317 -9.10 -18.11 2.24
CA ILE A 317 -8.10 -17.08 1.93
C ILE A 317 -8.30 -16.41 0.56
N GLY A 318 -9.42 -16.69 -0.12
CA GLY A 318 -9.70 -16.12 -1.44
C GLY A 318 -8.67 -16.48 -2.52
N ALA A 319 -8.52 -15.58 -3.48
CA ALA A 319 -7.63 -15.74 -4.63
C ALA A 319 -6.28 -15.04 -4.46
N THR A 320 -5.83 -14.82 -3.21
CA THR A 320 -4.56 -14.12 -2.97
C THR A 320 -3.37 -14.79 -3.63
N GLU A 321 -2.52 -13.99 -4.23
CA GLU A 321 -1.27 -14.37 -4.91
C GLU A 321 -0.08 -13.56 -4.37
N SER A 322 -0.19 -12.94 -3.19
CA SER A 322 0.80 -12.03 -2.63
C SER A 322 1.12 -12.34 -1.16
N PRO A 323 2.08 -11.66 -0.53
CA PRO A 323 2.32 -11.74 0.91
C PRO A 323 1.17 -11.26 1.80
N ILE A 324 0.09 -10.80 1.22
CA ILE A 324 -1.14 -10.40 1.89
C ILE A 324 -2.11 -11.58 1.87
N ILE A 325 -2.47 -12.09 3.03
CA ILE A 325 -3.36 -13.25 3.15
C ILE A 325 -4.62 -12.83 3.91
N PRO A 326 -5.75 -12.67 3.23
CA PRO A 326 -7.04 -12.44 3.89
C PRO A 326 -7.53 -13.76 4.52
N LEU A 327 -7.98 -13.70 5.77
CA LEU A 327 -8.72 -14.78 6.42
C LEU A 327 -10.16 -14.30 6.58
N TYR A 328 -11.07 -14.76 5.74
CA TYR A 328 -12.45 -14.27 5.73
C TYR A 328 -13.22 -14.71 6.96
N VAL A 329 -13.88 -13.75 7.61
CA VAL A 329 -14.75 -13.95 8.79
C VAL A 329 -16.23 -13.69 8.45
N ARG A 330 -16.47 -12.72 7.54
CA ARG A 330 -17.79 -12.35 7.00
C ARG A 330 -18.80 -11.84 8.06
N ASP A 331 -18.30 -11.46 9.22
CA ASP A 331 -19.07 -10.91 10.34
C ASP A 331 -18.22 -9.90 11.11
N THR A 332 -18.72 -8.67 11.28
CA THR A 332 -17.95 -7.57 11.90
C THR A 332 -17.64 -7.83 13.38
N GLU A 333 -18.62 -8.35 14.14
CA GLU A 333 -18.45 -8.60 15.56
C GLU A 333 -17.48 -9.75 15.81
N LYS A 334 -17.67 -10.87 15.10
CA LYS A 334 -16.74 -11.99 15.14
C LYS A 334 -15.32 -11.60 14.69
N THR A 335 -15.19 -10.68 13.71
CA THR A 335 -13.87 -10.17 13.27
C THR A 335 -13.13 -9.52 14.44
N PHE A 336 -13.80 -8.69 15.25
CA PHE A 336 -13.18 -8.10 16.43
C PHE A 336 -12.86 -9.12 17.51
N MET A 337 -13.77 -10.06 17.76
CA MET A 337 -13.56 -11.12 18.77
C MET A 337 -12.36 -12.00 18.42
N VAL A 338 -12.26 -12.44 17.16
CA VAL A 338 -11.13 -13.22 16.67
C VAL A 338 -9.82 -12.43 16.77
N THR A 339 -9.83 -11.15 16.38
CA THR A 339 -8.65 -10.29 16.46
C THR A 339 -8.18 -10.13 17.91
N LYS A 340 -9.13 -9.95 18.84
CA LYS A 340 -8.81 -9.86 20.28
C LYS A 340 -8.20 -11.16 20.79
N LEU A 341 -8.85 -12.30 20.50
CA LEU A 341 -8.37 -13.60 20.97
C LEU A 341 -7.00 -13.95 20.35
N ALA A 342 -6.78 -13.66 19.06
CA ALA A 342 -5.47 -13.83 18.42
C ALA A 342 -4.39 -13.01 19.13
N PHE A 343 -4.70 -11.77 19.49
CA PHE A 343 -3.78 -10.91 20.25
C PHE A 343 -3.47 -11.48 21.63
N ASP A 344 -4.49 -11.95 22.37
CA ASP A 344 -4.31 -12.57 23.69
C ASP A 344 -3.47 -13.86 23.63
N GLU A 345 -3.56 -14.58 22.51
CA GLU A 345 -2.69 -15.75 22.23
C GLU A 345 -1.30 -15.33 21.72
N GLY A 346 -1.02 -14.04 21.59
CA GLY A 346 0.27 -13.50 21.16
C GLY A 346 0.48 -13.47 19.64
N VAL A 347 -0.57 -13.16 18.87
CA VAL A 347 -0.48 -12.90 17.41
C VAL A 347 -1.20 -11.60 17.08
N PHE A 348 -0.46 -10.65 16.49
CA PHE A 348 -1.03 -9.40 15.99
C PHE A 348 -1.41 -9.52 14.51
N ILE A 349 -2.69 -9.27 14.21
CA ILE A 349 -3.29 -9.24 12.87
C ILE A 349 -4.21 -8.03 12.75
N ASN A 350 -4.52 -7.61 11.53
CA ASN A 350 -5.36 -6.44 11.28
C ASN A 350 -6.80 -6.85 10.95
N PRO A 351 -7.81 -6.41 11.73
CA PRO A 351 -9.20 -6.55 11.31
C PRO A 351 -9.53 -5.58 10.18
N VAL A 352 -10.20 -6.08 9.15
CA VAL A 352 -10.72 -5.30 8.01
C VAL A 352 -12.23 -5.37 8.03
N ILE A 353 -12.83 -4.21 8.28
CA ILE A 353 -14.28 -4.03 8.43
C ILE A 353 -14.76 -2.82 7.63
N PRO A 354 -16.06 -2.59 7.44
CA PRO A 354 -16.54 -1.36 6.84
C PRO A 354 -16.00 -0.10 7.56
N PRO A 355 -15.60 0.96 6.82
CA PRO A 355 -15.78 1.16 5.37
C PRO A 355 -14.67 0.60 4.48
N ALA A 356 -13.67 -0.13 5.01
CA ALA A 356 -12.55 -0.68 4.24
C ALA A 356 -12.95 -1.85 3.32
N CYS A 357 -14.02 -2.56 3.66
CA CYS A 357 -14.64 -3.61 2.84
C CYS A 357 -16.15 -3.58 2.98
N ALA A 358 -16.88 -4.37 2.17
CA ALA A 358 -18.32 -4.56 2.36
C ALA A 358 -18.58 -5.42 3.62
N PRO A 359 -19.76 -5.28 4.29
CA PRO A 359 -20.04 -6.02 5.52
C PRO A 359 -19.91 -7.54 5.40
N GLN A 360 -20.26 -8.11 4.24
CA GLN A 360 -20.15 -9.54 3.92
C GLN A 360 -18.73 -9.99 3.56
N ASP A 361 -17.79 -9.06 3.42
CA ASP A 361 -16.39 -9.31 3.03
C ASP A 361 -15.42 -9.01 4.18
N THR A 362 -15.91 -8.89 5.42
CA THR A 362 -15.06 -8.66 6.58
C THR A 362 -14.08 -9.82 6.76
N LEU A 363 -12.85 -9.48 7.13
CA LEU A 363 -11.75 -10.41 7.25
C LEU A 363 -10.76 -9.96 8.32
N VAL A 364 -9.87 -10.84 8.71
CA VAL A 364 -8.60 -10.44 9.32
C VAL A 364 -7.48 -10.58 8.29
N ARG A 365 -6.60 -9.60 8.25
CA ARG A 365 -5.52 -9.51 7.27
C ARG A 365 -4.20 -9.89 7.89
N VAL A 366 -3.58 -10.92 7.34
CA VAL A 366 -2.23 -11.38 7.63
C VAL A 366 -1.28 -10.83 6.56
N ALA A 367 -0.10 -10.39 6.95
CA ALA A 367 0.95 -9.96 6.03
C ALA A 367 2.30 -10.58 6.42
N LEU A 368 3.04 -11.04 5.41
CA LEU A 368 4.35 -11.67 5.58
C LEU A 368 5.48 -10.66 5.37
N MET A 369 6.58 -10.87 6.07
CA MET A 369 7.85 -10.18 5.90
C MET A 369 8.94 -11.20 5.52
N ALA A 370 9.96 -10.76 4.80
CA ALA A 370 11.12 -11.57 4.44
C ALA A 370 11.85 -12.19 5.64
N THR A 371 11.65 -11.62 6.81
CA THR A 371 12.26 -12.04 8.08
C THR A 371 11.40 -13.03 8.88
N HIS A 372 10.19 -13.39 8.42
CA HIS A 372 9.39 -14.43 9.07
C HIS A 372 9.99 -15.80 8.90
N THR A 373 10.10 -16.54 10.00
CA THR A 373 10.55 -17.94 9.99
C THR A 373 9.37 -18.92 9.85
N LYS A 374 9.64 -20.13 9.38
CA LYS A 374 8.63 -21.21 9.31
C LYS A 374 8.05 -21.53 10.70
N ASP A 375 8.87 -21.50 11.75
CA ASP A 375 8.42 -21.69 13.14
C ASP A 375 7.42 -20.61 13.57
N GLN A 376 7.72 -19.34 13.29
CA GLN A 376 6.79 -18.24 13.59
C GLN A 376 5.48 -18.38 12.83
N ILE A 377 5.52 -18.81 11.56
CA ILE A 377 4.32 -19.06 10.74
C ILE A 377 3.50 -20.20 11.34
N ASP A 378 4.13 -21.32 11.70
CA ASP A 378 3.43 -22.46 12.30
C ASP A 378 2.77 -22.08 13.63
N ARG A 379 3.50 -21.41 14.51
CA ARG A 379 2.97 -20.90 15.80
C ARG A 379 1.78 -19.97 15.59
N ALA A 380 1.86 -19.06 14.58
CA ALA A 380 0.77 -18.15 14.27
C ALA A 380 -0.47 -18.90 13.74
N VAL A 381 -0.27 -19.84 12.81
CA VAL A 381 -1.38 -20.65 12.24
C VAL A 381 -2.09 -21.43 13.35
N GLU A 382 -1.36 -22.12 14.25
CA GLU A 382 -1.95 -22.87 15.35
C GLU A 382 -2.81 -21.98 16.28
N LYS A 383 -2.31 -20.80 16.64
CA LYS A 383 -3.02 -19.83 17.48
C LYS A 383 -4.25 -19.26 16.76
N LEU A 384 -4.14 -18.95 15.46
CA LEU A 384 -5.25 -18.47 14.67
C LEU A 384 -6.33 -19.55 14.46
N VAL A 385 -5.96 -20.82 14.26
CA VAL A 385 -6.91 -21.94 14.25
C VAL A 385 -7.70 -22.01 15.56
N LYS A 386 -7.00 -21.87 16.71
CA LYS A 386 -7.66 -21.83 18.01
C LYS A 386 -8.66 -20.66 18.11
N ALA A 387 -8.24 -19.46 17.68
CA ALA A 387 -9.07 -18.28 17.72
C ALA A 387 -10.32 -18.39 16.82
N PHE A 388 -10.16 -18.92 15.58
CA PHE A 388 -11.27 -19.08 14.65
C PHE A 388 -12.27 -20.16 15.11
N LYS A 389 -11.77 -21.31 15.60
CA LYS A 389 -12.63 -22.39 16.14
C LYS A 389 -13.47 -21.95 17.34
N ALA A 390 -12.95 -21.02 18.17
CA ALA A 390 -13.70 -20.50 19.32
C ALA A 390 -14.99 -19.76 18.91
N PHE A 391 -15.11 -19.37 17.64
CA PHE A 391 -16.28 -18.65 17.11
C PHE A 391 -16.98 -19.37 15.95
N ASP A 392 -16.73 -20.69 15.79
CA ASP A 392 -17.31 -21.53 14.73
C ASP A 392 -17.03 -20.99 13.32
N LEU A 393 -15.79 -20.62 13.06
CA LEU A 393 -15.32 -20.08 11.77
C LEU A 393 -14.39 -21.04 11.01
N LEU A 394 -14.03 -22.18 11.63
CA LEU A 394 -13.27 -23.32 11.07
C LEU A 394 -13.86 -24.64 11.56
#